data_7d6cbe4e3fd715116ac02367ad17d304
#
_entry.id   7d6cbe4e3fd715116ac02367ad17d304
#
_cell.length_a   1.000
_cell.length_b   1.000
_cell.length_c   1.000
_cell.angle_alpha   90.00
_cell.angle_beta   90.00
_cell.angle_gamma   90.00
#
_symmetry.space_group_name_H-M   'P 1'
#
loop_
_entity.id
_entity.type
_entity.pdbx_description
1 polymer ?
#
loop_
_entity_poly.entity_id
_entity_poly.type
_entity_poly.pdbx_seq_one_letter_code
_entity_poly.pdbx_strand_id
1 'polypeptide(L)'
;MNLFHPFLIFAPQDQIFRNMENYKFEVCANSVESCIAAQAGGANRVELCAGIPEGGTTPSHGDITIAREVLKATKLHVIIRPRGGDFLYSPIEQRIMLKDINNAYRLGADGVVFGCLTAEGEVDMPLMEQLMEAAQGMSVTFHRAFDVCRNPQKALEDIIRLGCNRILTSGQQPTAEQGIPLLKELQQQAAGRIILLAGCGVNENNIARIAHETGVHEFHFSARETIASSMQYRKSRIPMGATVQINEFERSITTKERVKATIENCI
;
A
#
# COMPACT_ATOMS: atom_id res chain seq x y z
N MET A 1 9.44 -23.38 53.65
CA MET A 1 8.48 -22.46 53.00
C MET A 1 8.87 -22.35 51.52
N ASN A 2 8.25 -23.20 50.68
CA ASN A 2 8.48 -23.23 49.25
C ASN A 2 7.46 -22.30 48.57
N LEU A 3 7.93 -21.21 48.03
CA LEU A 3 7.13 -20.32 47.18
C LEU A 3 7.17 -20.85 45.73
N PHE A 4 6.14 -21.59 45.35
CA PHE A 4 5.86 -21.90 43.96
C PHE A 4 5.29 -20.63 43.30
N HIS A 5 6.05 -20.07 42.36
CA HIS A 5 5.48 -19.11 41.39
C HIS A 5 4.72 -19.90 40.32
N PRO A 6 3.45 -19.62 40.08
CA PRO A 6 2.76 -20.24 38.97
C PRO A 6 3.26 -19.61 37.65
N PHE A 7 3.92 -20.42 36.83
CA PHE A 7 4.10 -20.08 35.42
C PHE A 7 2.70 -20.01 34.76
N LEU A 8 2.26 -18.85 34.44
CA LEU A 8 1.09 -18.64 33.60
C LEU A 8 1.41 -19.20 32.20
N ILE A 9 0.99 -20.41 31.92
CA ILE A 9 0.95 -21.01 30.59
C ILE A 9 -0.24 -20.31 29.88
N PHE A 10 0.04 -19.31 29.06
CA PHE A 10 -0.97 -18.69 28.22
C PHE A 10 -1.52 -19.73 27.24
N ALA A 11 -2.85 -19.76 27.05
CA ALA A 11 -3.48 -20.63 26.06
C ALA A 11 -2.94 -20.30 24.65
N PRO A 12 -2.84 -21.26 23.73
CA PRO A 12 -2.31 -21.05 22.37
C PRO A 12 -3.01 -19.91 21.62
N GLN A 13 -4.29 -19.66 21.89
CA GLN A 13 -5.06 -18.55 21.34
C GLN A 13 -4.53 -17.17 21.75
N ASP A 14 -4.11 -16.98 23.00
CA ASP A 14 -3.56 -15.69 23.47
C ASP A 14 -2.21 -15.36 22.81
N GLN A 15 -1.45 -16.38 22.45
CA GLN A 15 -0.17 -16.22 21.76
C GLN A 15 -0.38 -15.86 20.28
N ILE A 16 -1.41 -16.40 19.64
CA ILE A 16 -1.83 -16.04 18.28
C ILE A 16 -2.31 -14.59 18.24
N PHE A 17 -3.17 -14.17 19.17
CA PHE A 17 -3.65 -12.78 19.24
C PHE A 17 -2.52 -11.78 19.48
N ARG A 18 -1.56 -12.07 20.35
CA ARG A 18 -0.38 -11.21 20.57
C ARG A 18 0.53 -11.12 19.36
N ASN A 19 0.67 -12.18 18.58
CA ASN A 19 1.42 -12.15 17.33
C ASN A 19 0.73 -11.29 16.27
N MET A 20 -0.62 -11.30 16.18
CA MET A 20 -1.38 -10.45 15.26
C MET A 20 -1.21 -8.96 15.52
N GLU A 21 -1.08 -8.52 16.76
CA GLU A 21 -0.89 -7.12 17.12
C GLU A 21 0.41 -6.52 16.55
N ASN A 22 1.40 -7.36 16.30
CA ASN A 22 2.70 -6.95 15.76
C ASN A 22 2.65 -6.69 14.24
N TYR A 23 1.68 -7.24 13.52
CA TYR A 23 1.56 -7.08 12.07
C TYR A 23 0.52 -6.05 11.69
N LYS A 24 0.75 -5.32 10.59
CA LYS A 24 -0.21 -4.38 10.01
C LYS A 24 -0.44 -4.70 8.54
N PHE A 25 -1.70 -4.60 8.14
CA PHE A 25 -2.16 -4.99 6.83
C PHE A 25 -2.80 -3.81 6.10
N GLU A 26 -2.24 -3.48 4.96
CA GLU A 26 -2.76 -2.47 4.04
C GLU A 26 -3.33 -3.12 2.80
N VAL A 27 -4.55 -2.73 2.44
CA VAL A 27 -5.19 -3.21 1.22
C VAL A 27 -5.18 -2.13 0.15
N CYS A 28 -4.65 -2.47 -1.04
CA CYS A 28 -4.75 -1.66 -2.24
C CYS A 28 -6.19 -1.71 -2.78
N ALA A 29 -6.98 -0.71 -2.43
CA ALA A 29 -8.39 -0.60 -2.78
C ALA A 29 -8.58 0.21 -4.06
N ASN A 30 -9.25 -0.36 -5.05
CA ASN A 30 -9.53 0.28 -6.35
C ASN A 30 -10.93 0.87 -6.45
N SER A 31 -11.67 0.89 -5.37
CA SER A 31 -13.02 1.46 -5.25
C SER A 31 -13.43 1.58 -3.79
N VAL A 32 -14.52 2.31 -3.53
CA VAL A 32 -15.09 2.41 -2.19
C VAL A 32 -15.63 1.06 -1.70
N GLU A 33 -16.21 0.25 -2.58
CA GLU A 33 -16.64 -1.12 -2.24
C GLU A 33 -15.44 -1.98 -1.78
N SER A 34 -14.28 -1.81 -2.41
CA SER A 34 -13.04 -2.47 -1.97
C SER A 34 -12.57 -1.98 -0.59
N CYS A 35 -12.75 -0.70 -0.28
CA CYS A 35 -12.48 -0.15 1.06
C CYS A 35 -13.38 -0.79 2.13
N ILE A 36 -14.69 -0.93 1.84
CA ILE A 36 -15.65 -1.57 2.74
C ILE A 36 -15.28 -3.04 2.97
N ALA A 37 -14.94 -3.77 1.91
CA ALA A 37 -14.51 -5.17 2.00
C ALA A 37 -13.21 -5.33 2.80
N ALA A 38 -12.23 -4.43 2.58
CA ALA A 38 -10.97 -4.41 3.32
C ALA A 38 -11.19 -4.20 4.83
N GLN A 39 -12.00 -3.20 5.20
CA GLN A 39 -12.37 -2.95 6.60
C GLN A 39 -13.08 -4.16 7.22
N ALA A 40 -14.05 -4.75 6.51
CA ALA A 40 -14.78 -5.92 6.97
C ALA A 40 -13.90 -7.18 7.08
N GLY A 41 -12.81 -7.27 6.33
CA GLY A 41 -11.82 -8.33 6.38
C GLY A 41 -10.74 -8.14 7.45
N GLY A 42 -10.72 -6.99 8.16
CA GLY A 42 -9.79 -6.72 9.26
C GLY A 42 -8.54 -5.93 8.87
N ALA A 43 -8.50 -5.29 7.70
CA ALA A 43 -7.38 -4.45 7.29
C ALA A 43 -7.21 -3.25 8.24
N ASN A 44 -5.96 -2.95 8.62
CA ASN A 44 -5.62 -1.78 9.45
C ASN A 44 -5.67 -0.49 8.63
N ARG A 45 -5.39 -0.59 7.33
CA ARG A 45 -5.25 0.54 6.41
C ARG A 45 -5.70 0.15 5.02
N VAL A 46 -6.21 1.10 4.27
CA VAL A 46 -6.39 0.99 2.82
C VAL A 46 -5.53 2.04 2.13
N GLU A 47 -4.97 1.69 0.98
CA GLU A 47 -4.48 2.64 -0.01
C GLU A 47 -5.52 2.76 -1.11
N LEU A 48 -6.22 3.89 -1.16
CA LEU A 48 -7.23 4.14 -2.18
C LEU A 48 -6.57 4.62 -3.47
N CYS A 49 -6.82 3.90 -4.57
CA CYS A 49 -6.24 4.13 -5.88
C CYS A 49 -7.32 4.17 -6.96
N ALA A 50 -7.12 4.98 -7.99
CA ALA A 50 -7.74 4.81 -9.31
C ALA A 50 -6.73 4.19 -10.28
N GLY A 51 -7.09 3.99 -11.54
CA GLY A 51 -6.15 3.64 -12.62
C GLY A 51 -5.27 2.42 -12.33
N ILE A 52 -5.81 1.36 -11.78
CA ILE A 52 -5.02 0.16 -11.40
C ILE A 52 -4.25 -0.46 -12.58
N PRO A 53 -4.79 -0.53 -13.81
CA PRO A 53 -4.02 -1.03 -14.95
C PRO A 53 -2.76 -0.22 -15.24
N GLU A 54 -2.71 1.04 -14.82
CA GLU A 54 -1.54 1.94 -14.91
C GLU A 54 -0.63 1.89 -13.69
N GLY A 55 -0.92 1.01 -12.74
CA GLY A 55 -0.18 0.86 -11.49
C GLY A 55 -0.68 1.74 -10.35
N GLY A 56 -1.88 2.29 -10.46
CA GLY A 56 -2.50 3.19 -9.48
C GLY A 56 -2.22 4.67 -9.77
N THR A 57 -3.28 5.47 -9.76
CA THR A 57 -3.25 6.94 -9.89
C THR A 57 -4.12 7.57 -8.81
N THR A 58 -4.04 8.90 -8.66
CA THR A 58 -4.83 9.65 -7.67
C THR A 58 -6.33 9.39 -7.89
N PRO A 59 -7.09 8.96 -6.86
CA PRO A 59 -8.54 8.78 -6.95
C PRO A 59 -9.27 10.12 -7.01
N SER A 60 -10.52 10.09 -7.46
CA SER A 60 -11.35 11.29 -7.55
C SER A 60 -11.68 11.87 -6.17
N HIS A 61 -12.08 13.14 -6.15
CA HIS A 61 -12.63 13.79 -4.95
C HIS A 61 -13.80 13.00 -4.36
N GLY A 62 -14.70 12.50 -5.22
CA GLY A 62 -15.84 11.70 -4.79
C GLY A 62 -15.43 10.38 -4.13
N ASP A 63 -14.45 9.67 -4.70
CA ASP A 63 -13.93 8.42 -4.11
C ASP A 63 -13.37 8.66 -2.71
N ILE A 64 -12.53 9.70 -2.54
CA ILE A 64 -11.91 10.02 -1.24
C ILE A 64 -12.99 10.39 -0.20
N THR A 65 -13.96 11.23 -0.59
CA THR A 65 -15.05 11.67 0.29
C THR A 65 -15.85 10.49 0.81
N ILE A 66 -16.34 9.64 -0.09
CA ILE A 66 -17.17 8.50 0.28
C ILE A 66 -16.37 7.44 1.02
N ALA A 67 -15.10 7.20 0.61
CA ALA A 67 -14.22 6.29 1.37
C ALA A 67 -14.05 6.76 2.82
N ARG A 68 -13.84 8.06 3.05
CA ARG A 68 -13.77 8.61 4.42
C ARG A 68 -15.05 8.42 5.22
N GLU A 69 -16.20 8.58 4.58
CA GLU A 69 -17.50 8.41 5.24
C GLU A 69 -17.73 6.96 5.70
N VAL A 70 -17.34 5.96 4.91
CA VAL A 70 -17.58 4.55 5.20
C VAL A 70 -16.51 3.90 6.08
N LEU A 71 -15.28 4.39 6.04
CA LEU A 71 -14.19 3.87 6.86
C LEU A 71 -14.26 4.44 8.28
N LYS A 72 -14.44 3.58 9.28
CA LYS A 72 -14.55 3.98 10.71
C LYS A 72 -13.32 3.58 11.52
N ALA A 73 -12.86 2.35 11.38
CA ALA A 73 -11.73 1.80 12.13
C ALA A 73 -10.45 1.68 11.29
N THR A 74 -10.60 1.57 9.96
CA THR A 74 -9.49 1.41 9.02
C THR A 74 -8.98 2.77 8.56
N LYS A 75 -7.65 2.95 8.56
CA LYS A 75 -7.00 4.17 8.10
C LYS A 75 -7.12 4.33 6.58
N LEU A 76 -7.37 5.56 6.13
CA LEU A 76 -7.44 5.92 4.72
C LEU A 76 -6.14 6.59 4.28
N HIS A 77 -5.36 5.90 3.46
CA HIS A 77 -4.27 6.49 2.70
C HIS A 77 -4.69 6.69 1.25
N VAL A 78 -4.23 7.78 0.64
CA VAL A 78 -4.57 8.16 -0.74
C VAL A 78 -3.30 8.21 -1.57
N ILE A 79 -3.26 7.47 -2.69
CA ILE A 79 -2.15 7.60 -3.62
C ILE A 79 -2.18 8.96 -4.32
N ILE A 80 -1.03 9.61 -4.39
CA ILE A 80 -0.83 10.86 -5.11
C ILE A 80 0.10 10.59 -6.28
N ARG A 81 -0.47 10.29 -7.42
CA ARG A 81 0.24 9.94 -8.64
C ARG A 81 -0.59 10.42 -9.84
N PRO A 82 -0.18 11.51 -10.52
CA PRO A 82 -1.00 12.16 -11.53
C PRO A 82 -1.17 11.35 -12.81
N ARG A 83 -0.28 10.39 -13.07
CA ARG A 83 -0.31 9.50 -14.24
C ARG A 83 0.41 8.18 -14.00
N GLY A 84 0.19 7.22 -14.86
CA GLY A 84 1.01 6.02 -15.00
C GLY A 84 2.43 6.31 -15.57
N GLY A 85 3.21 5.26 -15.79
CA GLY A 85 4.59 5.35 -16.28
C GLY A 85 5.60 5.63 -15.17
N ASP A 86 6.65 6.38 -15.50
CA ASP A 86 7.77 6.70 -14.62
C ASP A 86 7.41 7.64 -13.44
N PHE A 87 8.42 8.03 -12.68
CA PHE A 87 8.28 8.86 -11.47
C PHE A 87 9.07 10.18 -11.55
N LEU A 88 9.43 10.59 -12.76
CA LEU A 88 10.01 11.89 -13.08
C LEU A 88 8.89 12.84 -13.50
N TYR A 89 8.56 13.81 -12.67
CA TYR A 89 7.39 14.67 -12.87
C TYR A 89 7.75 16.06 -13.41
N SER A 90 7.00 16.49 -14.40
CA SER A 90 7.09 17.85 -14.94
C SER A 90 6.60 18.90 -13.93
N PRO A 91 6.98 20.19 -14.07
CA PRO A 91 6.51 21.24 -13.15
C PRO A 91 4.99 21.34 -13.03
N ILE A 92 4.24 20.99 -14.09
CA ILE A 92 2.77 21.00 -14.02
C ILE A 92 2.25 19.81 -13.22
N GLU A 93 2.85 18.61 -13.36
CA GLU A 93 2.49 17.43 -12.58
C GLU A 93 2.81 17.61 -11.09
N GLN A 94 3.95 18.22 -10.76
CA GLN A 94 4.32 18.58 -9.38
C GLN A 94 3.25 19.49 -8.74
N ARG A 95 2.75 20.49 -9.48
CA ARG A 95 1.67 21.37 -9.01
C ARG A 95 0.34 20.63 -8.82
N ILE A 96 0.05 19.63 -9.68
CA ILE A 96 -1.12 18.74 -9.51
C ILE A 96 -0.96 17.95 -8.23
N MET A 97 0.18 17.30 -8.01
CA MET A 97 0.45 16.51 -6.79
C MET A 97 0.28 17.34 -5.51
N LEU A 98 0.79 18.57 -5.47
CA LEU A 98 0.60 19.48 -4.32
C LEU A 98 -0.89 19.79 -4.06
N LYS A 99 -1.69 19.97 -5.12
CA LYS A 99 -3.14 20.18 -4.99
C LYS A 99 -3.86 18.93 -4.50
N ASP A 100 -3.48 17.76 -5.01
CA ASP A 100 -4.06 16.49 -4.63
C ASP A 100 -3.76 16.15 -3.16
N ILE A 101 -2.54 16.40 -2.67
CA ILE A 101 -2.19 16.24 -1.26
C ILE A 101 -3.07 17.14 -0.37
N ASN A 102 -3.18 18.42 -0.72
CA ASN A 102 -4.02 19.37 0.02
C ASN A 102 -5.51 18.95 0.00
N ASN A 103 -5.99 18.39 -1.12
CA ASN A 103 -7.34 17.88 -1.25
C ASN A 103 -7.54 16.65 -0.33
N ALA A 104 -6.63 15.68 -0.37
CA ALA A 104 -6.67 14.51 0.51
C ALA A 104 -6.70 14.90 2.00
N TYR A 105 -5.85 15.86 2.41
CA TYR A 105 -5.83 16.40 3.77
C TYR A 105 -7.20 16.98 4.17
N ARG A 106 -7.77 17.86 3.34
CA ARG A 106 -9.06 18.50 3.62
C ARG A 106 -10.23 17.51 3.69
N LEU A 107 -10.14 16.42 2.95
CA LEU A 107 -11.13 15.34 2.94
C LEU A 107 -10.93 14.33 4.08
N GLY A 108 -9.93 14.55 4.95
CA GLY A 108 -9.72 13.75 6.15
C GLY A 108 -9.00 12.42 5.90
N ALA A 109 -8.15 12.35 4.88
CA ALA A 109 -7.23 11.22 4.73
C ALA A 109 -6.28 11.14 5.94
N ASP A 110 -5.99 9.93 6.40
CA ASP A 110 -5.02 9.68 7.48
C ASP A 110 -3.58 9.71 6.94
N GLY A 111 -3.40 9.53 5.64
CA GLY A 111 -2.09 9.52 5.01
C GLY A 111 -2.16 9.66 3.50
N VAL A 112 -0.99 9.88 2.92
CA VAL A 112 -0.78 9.98 1.47
C VAL A 112 0.39 9.10 1.04
N VAL A 113 0.34 8.66 -0.22
CA VAL A 113 1.34 7.74 -0.78
C VAL A 113 1.88 8.34 -2.06
N PHE A 114 3.17 8.67 -2.10
CA PHE A 114 3.83 9.27 -3.27
C PHE A 114 5.32 8.93 -3.29
N GLY A 115 6.01 9.27 -4.38
CA GLY A 115 7.45 9.12 -4.52
C GLY A 115 7.90 9.69 -5.85
N CYS A 116 9.01 10.42 -5.84
CA CYS A 116 9.55 11.10 -6.99
C CYS A 116 11.00 10.73 -7.20
N LEU A 117 11.38 10.54 -8.45
CA LEU A 117 12.75 10.25 -8.85
C LEU A 117 13.26 11.31 -9.83
N THR A 118 14.58 11.53 -9.80
CA THR A 118 15.28 12.31 -10.82
C THR A 118 15.43 11.48 -12.12
N ALA A 119 15.87 12.13 -13.19
CA ALA A 119 16.20 11.45 -14.44
C ALA A 119 17.28 10.37 -14.29
N GLU A 120 18.13 10.50 -13.29
CA GLU A 120 19.21 9.54 -12.96
C GLU A 120 18.71 8.38 -12.09
N GLY A 121 17.44 8.40 -11.65
CA GLY A 121 16.85 7.38 -10.79
C GLY A 121 17.21 7.54 -9.31
N GLU A 122 17.64 8.71 -8.89
CA GLU A 122 17.82 9.06 -7.48
C GLU A 122 16.51 9.61 -6.89
N VAL A 123 16.35 9.61 -5.57
CA VAL A 123 15.22 10.29 -4.92
C VAL A 123 15.29 11.79 -5.22
N ASP A 124 14.22 12.36 -5.77
CA ASP A 124 14.13 13.82 -6.01
C ASP A 124 13.88 14.55 -4.68
N MET A 125 14.98 14.80 -3.96
CA MET A 125 14.93 15.42 -2.62
C MET A 125 14.20 16.76 -2.63
N PRO A 126 14.49 17.72 -3.54
CA PRO A 126 13.82 19.02 -3.55
C PRO A 126 12.31 18.92 -3.75
N LEU A 127 11.85 18.05 -4.64
CA LEU A 127 10.41 17.84 -4.84
C LEU A 127 9.78 17.12 -3.66
N MET A 128 10.43 16.07 -3.16
CA MET A 128 9.95 15.32 -2.00
C MET A 128 9.78 16.22 -0.77
N GLU A 129 10.71 17.13 -0.49
CA GLU A 129 10.60 18.09 0.62
C GLU A 129 9.36 18.97 0.51
N GLN A 130 9.05 19.48 -0.70
CA GLN A 130 7.82 20.24 -0.93
C GLN A 130 6.55 19.42 -0.70
N LEU A 131 6.54 18.16 -1.16
CA LEU A 131 5.39 17.26 -0.97
C LEU A 131 5.22 16.86 0.50
N MET A 132 6.33 16.65 1.22
CA MET A 132 6.30 16.38 2.67
C MET A 132 5.74 17.56 3.46
N GLU A 133 6.12 18.80 3.11
CA GLU A 133 5.55 20.00 3.72
C GLU A 133 4.03 20.09 3.46
N ALA A 134 3.61 19.83 2.21
CA ALA A 134 2.19 19.82 1.85
C ALA A 134 1.38 18.74 2.55
N ALA A 135 2.01 17.63 2.98
CA ALA A 135 1.34 16.55 3.69
C ALA A 135 0.85 16.93 5.10
N GLN A 136 1.31 18.03 5.68
CA GLN A 136 0.79 18.65 6.92
C GLN A 136 0.68 17.67 8.11
N GLY A 137 1.63 16.77 8.26
CA GLY A 137 1.66 15.79 9.34
C GLY A 137 0.81 14.53 9.11
N MET A 138 0.15 14.38 7.95
CA MET A 138 -0.39 13.09 7.53
C MET A 138 0.72 12.04 7.45
N SER A 139 0.34 10.76 7.64
CA SER A 139 1.30 9.67 7.42
C SER A 139 1.72 9.61 5.96
N VAL A 140 3.03 9.52 5.68
CA VAL A 140 3.56 9.47 4.31
C VAL A 140 4.20 8.11 4.04
N THR A 141 3.77 7.49 2.94
CA THR A 141 4.40 6.29 2.39
C THR A 141 5.11 6.66 1.08
N PHE A 142 6.41 6.37 0.97
CA PHE A 142 7.10 6.40 -0.30
C PHE A 142 6.75 5.12 -1.07
N HIS A 143 6.12 5.26 -2.23
CA HIS A 143 5.57 4.12 -2.98
C HIS A 143 6.63 3.39 -3.82
N ARG A 144 6.18 2.50 -4.72
CA ARG A 144 7.02 1.65 -5.56
C ARG A 144 7.93 2.37 -6.56
N ALA A 145 8.00 3.70 -6.58
CA ALA A 145 9.11 4.42 -7.19
C ALA A 145 10.46 3.93 -6.63
N PHE A 146 10.46 3.47 -5.36
CA PHE A 146 11.61 2.82 -4.74
C PHE A 146 12.10 1.58 -5.51
N ASP A 147 11.17 0.82 -6.10
CA ASP A 147 11.54 -0.42 -6.82
C ASP A 147 12.28 -0.17 -8.14
N VAL A 148 12.27 1.06 -8.65
CA VAL A 148 12.98 1.46 -9.87
C VAL A 148 14.06 2.51 -9.61
N CYS A 149 14.38 2.81 -8.36
CA CYS A 149 15.49 3.69 -8.04
C CYS A 149 16.84 2.99 -8.35
N ARG A 150 17.86 3.82 -8.63
CA ARG A 150 19.20 3.33 -9.02
C ARG A 150 19.91 2.58 -7.88
N ASN A 151 19.81 3.07 -6.67
CA ASN A 151 20.50 2.54 -5.50
C ASN A 151 19.55 2.48 -4.30
N PRO A 152 19.00 1.30 -3.97
CA PRO A 152 18.01 1.18 -2.91
C PRO A 152 18.58 1.47 -1.51
N GLN A 153 19.85 1.17 -1.23
CA GLN A 153 20.45 1.45 0.06
C GLN A 153 20.57 2.96 0.30
N LYS A 154 21.01 3.72 -0.72
CA LYS A 154 21.06 5.18 -0.66
C LYS A 154 19.65 5.78 -0.58
N ALA A 155 18.71 5.30 -1.40
CA ALA A 155 17.34 5.77 -1.42
C ALA A 155 16.66 5.57 -0.06
N LEU A 156 16.91 4.44 0.63
CA LEU A 156 16.43 4.20 1.99
C LEU A 156 16.87 5.32 2.95
N GLU A 157 18.16 5.70 2.95
CA GLU A 157 18.66 6.77 3.82
C GLU A 157 18.08 8.15 3.46
N ASP A 158 17.94 8.44 2.17
CA ASP A 158 17.35 9.69 1.70
C ASP A 158 15.88 9.80 2.16
N ILE A 159 15.10 8.72 2.04
CA ILE A 159 13.68 8.67 2.46
C ILE A 159 13.54 8.73 3.99
N ILE A 160 14.45 8.12 4.74
CA ILE A 160 14.51 8.28 6.21
C ILE A 160 14.76 9.75 6.57
N ARG A 161 15.71 10.41 5.91
CA ARG A 161 16.03 11.82 6.12
C ARG A 161 14.87 12.75 5.83
N LEU A 162 14.04 12.43 4.82
CA LEU A 162 12.81 13.15 4.50
C LEU A 162 11.72 13.00 5.57
N GLY A 163 11.84 12.02 6.46
CA GLY A 163 10.84 11.77 7.52
C GLY A 163 9.60 11.02 7.04
N CYS A 164 9.67 10.29 5.93
CA CYS A 164 8.60 9.38 5.53
C CYS A 164 8.38 8.30 6.61
N ASN A 165 7.13 7.88 6.79
CA ASN A 165 6.79 6.87 7.80
C ASN A 165 7.10 5.45 7.31
N ARG A 166 6.97 5.20 5.99
CA ARG A 166 7.18 3.88 5.40
C ARG A 166 7.61 3.92 3.95
N ILE A 167 8.15 2.79 3.49
CA ILE A 167 8.49 2.54 2.09
C ILE A 167 7.72 1.29 1.64
N LEU A 168 6.88 1.43 0.61
CA LEU A 168 6.25 0.32 -0.08
C LEU A 168 7.21 -0.21 -1.16
N THR A 169 7.61 -1.46 -1.04
CA THR A 169 8.57 -2.07 -1.97
C THR A 169 8.33 -3.57 -2.16
N SER A 170 8.68 -4.05 -3.34
CA SER A 170 8.80 -5.48 -3.66
C SER A 170 10.25 -5.99 -3.61
N GLY A 171 11.19 -5.20 -3.05
CA GLY A 171 12.62 -5.51 -3.09
C GLY A 171 13.20 -5.43 -4.50
N GLN A 172 12.75 -4.45 -5.31
CA GLN A 172 13.17 -4.24 -6.70
C GLN A 172 12.98 -5.48 -7.61
N GLN A 173 12.00 -6.32 -7.27
CA GLN A 173 11.65 -7.51 -8.04
C GLN A 173 10.19 -7.46 -8.52
N PRO A 174 9.80 -8.28 -9.49
CA PRO A 174 8.40 -8.36 -9.94
C PRO A 174 7.41 -8.65 -8.80
N THR A 175 7.82 -9.41 -7.78
CA THR A 175 7.00 -9.71 -6.61
C THR A 175 7.82 -9.59 -5.32
N ALA A 176 7.15 -9.30 -4.19
CA ALA A 176 7.78 -9.26 -2.86
C ALA A 176 8.43 -10.60 -2.48
N GLU A 177 7.86 -11.72 -2.92
CA GLU A 177 8.42 -13.05 -2.68
C GLU A 177 9.78 -13.23 -3.38
N GLN A 178 9.91 -12.77 -4.61
CA GLN A 178 11.20 -12.76 -5.32
C GLN A 178 12.19 -11.76 -4.72
N GLY A 179 11.69 -10.69 -4.12
CA GLY A 179 12.49 -9.64 -3.49
C GLY A 179 12.89 -9.92 -2.05
N ILE A 180 12.59 -11.07 -1.48
CA ILE A 180 12.94 -11.43 -0.10
C ILE A 180 14.40 -11.10 0.25
N PRO A 181 15.41 -11.42 -0.58
CA PRO A 181 16.80 -11.11 -0.24
C PRO A 181 17.05 -9.63 0.03
N LEU A 182 16.59 -8.74 -0.88
CA LEU A 182 16.77 -7.30 -0.70
C LEU A 182 15.86 -6.74 0.40
N LEU A 183 14.62 -7.22 0.54
CA LEU A 183 13.73 -6.83 1.64
C LEU A 183 14.37 -7.10 3.01
N LYS A 184 15.02 -8.24 3.18
CA LYS A 184 15.74 -8.60 4.40
C LYS A 184 16.91 -7.64 4.66
N GLU A 185 17.71 -7.37 3.66
CA GLU A 185 18.83 -6.44 3.75
C GLU A 185 18.37 -5.03 4.15
N LEU A 186 17.34 -4.51 3.45
CA LEU A 186 16.78 -3.18 3.74
C LEU A 186 16.13 -3.12 5.13
N GLN A 187 15.48 -4.19 5.58
CA GLN A 187 14.92 -4.27 6.92
C GLN A 187 16.02 -4.17 8.00
N GLN A 188 17.14 -4.84 7.78
CA GLN A 188 18.31 -4.74 8.67
C GLN A 188 18.91 -3.32 8.63
N GLN A 189 19.09 -2.73 7.46
CA GLN A 189 19.62 -1.37 7.30
C GLN A 189 18.67 -0.32 7.91
N ALA A 190 17.37 -0.48 7.73
CA ALA A 190 16.37 0.43 8.31
C ALA A 190 16.46 0.50 9.84
N ALA A 191 16.76 -0.61 10.52
CA ALA A 191 16.99 -0.69 11.95
C ALA A 191 15.90 0.02 12.79
N GLY A 192 14.63 -0.10 12.38
CA GLY A 192 13.49 0.54 13.03
C GLY A 192 13.31 2.04 12.79
N ARG A 193 14.17 2.68 11.98
CA ARG A 193 14.07 4.12 11.66
C ARG A 193 12.95 4.45 10.68
N ILE A 194 12.50 3.48 9.91
CA ILE A 194 11.39 3.57 8.97
C ILE A 194 10.74 2.19 8.82
N ILE A 195 9.46 2.15 8.48
CA ILE A 195 8.73 0.91 8.26
C ILE A 195 8.93 0.46 6.80
N LEU A 196 9.31 -0.80 6.61
CA LEU A 196 9.21 -1.43 5.30
C LEU A 196 7.85 -2.11 5.17
N LEU A 197 7.12 -1.72 4.13
CA LEU A 197 5.82 -2.25 3.75
C LEU A 197 6.03 -3.16 2.53
N ALA A 198 6.04 -4.47 2.75
CA ALA A 198 6.25 -5.44 1.66
C ALA A 198 5.00 -5.52 0.79
N GLY A 199 5.14 -5.30 -0.51
CA GLY A 199 4.02 -5.30 -1.44
C GLY A 199 4.36 -5.83 -2.82
N CYS A 200 3.33 -6.01 -3.64
CA CYS A 200 3.32 -6.66 -4.94
C CYS A 200 3.33 -8.20 -4.85
N GLY A 201 2.19 -8.79 -5.19
CA GLY A 201 2.00 -10.24 -5.21
C GLY A 201 1.88 -10.90 -3.85
N VAL A 202 1.79 -10.13 -2.75
CA VAL A 202 1.51 -10.67 -1.41
C VAL A 202 0.08 -11.20 -1.37
N ASN A 203 -0.06 -12.42 -0.85
CA ASN A 203 -1.34 -13.12 -0.75
C ASN A 203 -1.29 -14.20 0.35
N GLU A 204 -2.39 -14.91 0.55
CA GLU A 204 -2.59 -15.94 1.55
C GLU A 204 -1.58 -17.10 1.50
N ASN A 205 -0.91 -17.33 0.35
CA ASN A 205 0.01 -18.46 0.17
C ASN A 205 1.48 -18.11 0.46
N ASN A 206 1.83 -16.81 0.48
CA ASN A 206 3.24 -16.40 0.59
C ASN A 206 3.52 -15.40 1.73
N ILE A 207 2.50 -14.79 2.33
CA ILE A 207 2.68 -13.75 3.35
C ILE A 207 3.47 -14.24 4.56
N ALA A 208 3.20 -15.46 5.07
CA ALA A 208 3.94 -16.04 6.20
C ALA A 208 5.42 -16.21 5.88
N ARG A 209 5.74 -16.68 4.67
CA ARG A 209 7.12 -16.86 4.22
C ARG A 209 7.84 -15.52 4.13
N ILE A 210 7.21 -14.50 3.53
CA ILE A 210 7.79 -13.15 3.41
C ILE A 210 8.04 -12.59 4.81
N ALA A 211 7.08 -12.69 5.74
CA ALA A 211 7.23 -12.23 7.12
C ALA A 211 8.44 -12.90 7.81
N HIS A 212 8.50 -14.23 7.76
CA HIS A 212 9.53 -15.01 8.45
C HIS A 212 10.94 -14.76 7.90
N GLU A 213 11.08 -14.72 6.56
CA GLU A 213 12.41 -14.64 5.94
C GLU A 213 12.97 -13.21 5.94
N THR A 214 12.11 -12.17 5.93
CA THR A 214 12.53 -10.76 5.85
C THR A 214 12.54 -10.05 7.19
N GLY A 215 11.67 -10.44 8.12
CA GLY A 215 11.43 -9.72 9.37
C GLY A 215 10.61 -8.44 9.20
N VAL A 216 9.93 -8.23 8.06
CA VAL A 216 8.99 -7.11 7.88
C VAL A 216 7.69 -7.38 8.63
N HIS A 217 7.04 -6.32 9.11
CA HIS A 217 5.82 -6.40 9.91
C HIS A 217 4.61 -5.69 9.27
N GLU A 218 4.78 -5.02 8.14
CA GLU A 218 3.68 -4.41 7.39
C GLU A 218 3.62 -4.98 5.97
N PHE A 219 2.39 -5.32 5.53
CA PHE A 219 2.13 -5.95 4.24
C PHE A 219 1.08 -5.20 3.46
N HIS A 220 1.34 -5.05 2.15
CA HIS A 220 0.46 -4.44 1.19
C HIS A 220 0.01 -5.47 0.16
N PHE A 221 -1.29 -5.67 0.03
CA PHE A 221 -1.87 -6.62 -0.91
C PHE A 221 -3.23 -6.13 -1.42
N SER A 222 -3.75 -6.77 -2.46
CA SER A 222 -5.01 -6.35 -3.07
C SER A 222 -6.21 -7.23 -2.75
N ALA A 223 -5.99 -8.51 -2.49
CA ALA A 223 -7.04 -9.51 -2.21
C ALA A 223 -8.21 -9.42 -3.21
N ARG A 224 -7.91 -9.21 -4.52
CA ARG A 224 -8.91 -9.00 -5.57
C ARG A 224 -9.38 -10.30 -6.17
N GLU A 225 -10.66 -10.29 -6.55
CA GLU A 225 -11.30 -11.29 -7.37
C GLU A 225 -11.99 -10.63 -8.57
N THR A 226 -12.10 -11.38 -9.65
CA THR A 226 -12.85 -10.94 -10.83
C THR A 226 -14.28 -11.39 -10.70
N ILE A 227 -15.22 -10.45 -10.78
CA ILE A 227 -16.65 -10.70 -10.78
C ILE A 227 -17.28 -10.29 -12.11
N ALA A 228 -18.33 -11.01 -12.53
CA ALA A 228 -19.07 -10.62 -13.70
C ALA A 228 -19.85 -9.33 -13.45
N SER A 229 -19.94 -8.49 -14.49
CA SER A 229 -20.83 -7.32 -14.46
C SER A 229 -22.29 -7.76 -14.38
N SER A 230 -23.09 -7.05 -13.60
CA SER A 230 -24.54 -7.22 -13.54
C SER A 230 -25.27 -6.63 -14.75
N MET A 231 -24.57 -5.98 -15.67
CA MET A 231 -25.15 -5.43 -16.90
C MET A 231 -25.71 -6.54 -17.80
N GLN A 232 -27.02 -6.48 -18.10
CA GLN A 232 -27.72 -7.50 -18.89
C GLN A 232 -27.44 -7.36 -20.39
N TYR A 233 -27.46 -6.13 -20.90
CA TYR A 233 -27.15 -5.87 -22.30
C TYR A 233 -25.64 -5.86 -22.51
N ARG A 234 -25.15 -6.65 -23.48
CA ARG A 234 -23.72 -6.74 -23.78
C ARG A 234 -23.45 -6.52 -25.26
N LYS A 235 -22.59 -5.57 -25.59
CA LYS A 235 -22.12 -5.31 -26.94
C LYS A 235 -20.61 -5.60 -26.99
N SER A 236 -20.26 -6.85 -27.20
CA SER A 236 -18.92 -7.44 -26.97
C SER A 236 -17.83 -7.05 -27.96
N ARG A 237 -18.10 -6.21 -28.98
CA ARG A 237 -17.14 -5.90 -30.06
C ARG A 237 -16.63 -4.47 -30.04
N ILE A 238 -16.90 -3.72 -29.00
CA ILE A 238 -16.48 -2.31 -28.91
C ILE A 238 -15.64 -2.16 -27.65
N PRO A 239 -14.29 -2.20 -27.78
CA PRO A 239 -13.42 -1.93 -26.66
C PRO A 239 -13.45 -0.43 -26.33
N MET A 240 -13.55 -0.09 -25.05
CA MET A 240 -13.49 1.30 -24.58
C MET A 240 -12.05 1.77 -24.33
N GLY A 241 -11.11 0.83 -24.06
CA GLY A 241 -9.68 1.11 -23.88
C GLY A 241 -8.89 0.88 -25.16
N ALA A 242 -8.00 1.84 -25.52
CA ALA A 242 -7.17 1.72 -26.72
C ALA A 242 -5.88 0.93 -26.48
N THR A 243 -5.22 1.12 -25.34
CA THR A 243 -3.89 0.56 -25.03
C THR A 243 -3.91 -0.53 -23.97
N VAL A 244 -4.87 -0.49 -23.06
CA VAL A 244 -5.11 -1.50 -22.04
C VAL A 244 -6.41 -2.20 -22.35
N GLN A 245 -6.36 -3.50 -22.63
CA GLN A 245 -7.56 -4.30 -22.84
C GLN A 245 -8.15 -4.70 -21.49
N ILE A 246 -9.32 -4.16 -21.19
CA ILE A 246 -10.13 -4.51 -20.02
C ILE A 246 -11.34 -5.27 -20.52
N ASN A 247 -11.72 -6.35 -19.84
CA ASN A 247 -13.01 -7.00 -20.12
C ASN A 247 -14.13 -6.09 -19.59
N GLU A 248 -14.88 -5.47 -20.49
CA GLU A 248 -15.93 -4.49 -20.19
C GLU A 248 -17.08 -5.07 -19.33
N PHE A 249 -17.18 -6.39 -19.25
CA PHE A 249 -18.22 -7.10 -18.51
C PHE A 249 -17.72 -7.85 -17.29
N GLU A 250 -16.53 -7.49 -16.83
CA GLU A 250 -15.93 -7.97 -15.57
C GLU A 250 -15.46 -6.81 -14.73
N ARG A 251 -15.48 -7.00 -13.42
CA ARG A 251 -14.94 -6.06 -12.45
C ARG A 251 -13.96 -6.78 -11.52
N SER A 252 -12.82 -6.18 -11.30
CA SER A 252 -11.89 -6.66 -10.30
C SER A 252 -12.13 -5.90 -9.00
N ILE A 253 -12.52 -6.59 -7.94
CA ILE A 253 -12.83 -6.02 -6.62
C ILE A 253 -12.11 -6.78 -5.51
N THR A 254 -11.79 -6.09 -4.43
CA THR A 254 -11.34 -6.72 -3.18
C THR A 254 -12.50 -7.45 -2.53
N THR A 255 -12.26 -8.66 -1.99
CA THR A 255 -13.25 -9.40 -1.22
C THR A 255 -12.84 -9.52 0.24
N LYS A 256 -13.83 -9.47 1.14
CA LYS A 256 -13.64 -9.63 2.58
C LYS A 256 -12.98 -10.95 2.92
N GLU A 257 -13.39 -12.01 2.25
CA GLU A 257 -12.93 -13.38 2.47
C GLU A 257 -11.45 -13.52 2.19
N ARG A 258 -10.96 -12.97 1.07
CA ARG A 258 -9.54 -13.00 0.72
C ARG A 258 -8.70 -12.09 1.60
N VAL A 259 -9.23 -10.93 2.00
CA VAL A 259 -8.53 -10.07 2.98
C VAL A 259 -8.32 -10.83 4.28
N LYS A 260 -9.39 -11.43 4.82
CA LYS A 260 -9.35 -12.22 6.03
C LYS A 260 -8.39 -13.40 5.91
N ALA A 261 -8.47 -14.18 4.82
CA ALA A 261 -7.58 -15.31 4.58
C ALA A 261 -6.11 -14.90 4.53
N THR A 262 -5.79 -13.79 3.85
CA THR A 262 -4.40 -13.28 3.77
C THR A 262 -3.88 -12.87 5.16
N ILE A 263 -4.70 -12.22 5.98
CA ILE A 263 -4.34 -11.81 7.35
C ILE A 263 -4.12 -13.04 8.25
N GLU A 264 -5.05 -13.99 8.24
CA GLU A 264 -5.00 -15.19 9.06
C GLU A 264 -3.81 -16.12 8.73
N ASN A 265 -3.37 -16.13 7.47
CA ASN A 265 -2.22 -16.92 7.04
C ASN A 265 -0.85 -16.24 7.28
N CYS A 266 -0.81 -15.01 7.80
CA CYS A 266 0.44 -14.35 8.16
C CYS A 266 1.08 -14.89 9.46
N ILE A 267 0.32 -15.67 10.25
CA ILE A 267 0.64 -16.02 11.65
C ILE A 267 0.88 -17.50 11.79
#